data_18b8de33cb29d92c9e9e89955fcd9693
#
_entry.id   18b8de33cb29d92c9e9e89955fcd9693
#
_cell.length_a   1.000
_cell.length_b   1.000
_cell.length_c   1.000
_cell.angle_alpha   90.00
_cell.angle_beta   90.00
_cell.angle_gamma   90.00
#
_symmetry.space_group_name_H-M   'P 1'
#
loop_
_entity.id
_entity.type
_entity.pdbx_description
1 polymer ?
#
loop_
_entity_poly.entity_id
_entity_poly.type
_entity_poly.pdbx_seq_one_letter_code
_entity_poly.pdbx_strand_id
1 'polypeptide(L)'
;MTSEMTAAVLYGREDVRIERLPVPEAGAGEIVVRVHAALTCGTDLKVYRRGYHAKMLTPPIPFGHELAGAVHEVGSGVTKFKVGDRVVALNSAPCDECFFCKRGQQNLCDDLLFNNGAYAEFLRIPARIVEKNTLLIPEGLPFEHAALTEPLACVVLGLEESKAQPGDQLVVIGAGPIGLMFMHVARLAGMHVIAVVKREEQIAAARTFGAEQMVLSAGDPIAAVRALTPDGRGVDVAIEAVATPMTWQWAVEMVRKGGTVNFFGGPPSGTKVELDTNRLHYNDITLKASFHHTPATARRAFELIQSGSFKCREYITGHAPLSDLDSIFRRMMDRTNGGSSDIKTAIIP
;
A
#
# COMPACT_ATOMS: atom_id res chain seq x y z
N MET A 1 -23.13 14.41 -28.01
CA MET A 1 -22.16 13.29 -28.04
C MET A 1 -21.53 13.25 -26.68
N THR A 2 -21.71 12.15 -25.94
CA THR A 2 -21.00 11.97 -24.66
C THR A 2 -19.51 11.91 -24.97
N SER A 3 -18.71 12.70 -24.24
CA SER A 3 -17.25 12.67 -24.35
C SER A 3 -16.74 11.29 -23.90
N GLU A 4 -15.76 10.73 -24.61
CA GLU A 4 -15.15 9.44 -24.27
C GLU A 4 -13.79 9.65 -23.65
N MET A 5 -13.40 8.71 -22.78
CA MET A 5 -12.09 8.62 -22.14
C MET A 5 -11.41 7.29 -22.44
N THR A 6 -10.11 7.25 -22.29
CA THR A 6 -9.32 6.02 -22.30
C THR A 6 -9.25 5.45 -20.87
N ALA A 7 -9.46 4.14 -20.73
CA ALA A 7 -9.37 3.46 -19.44
C ALA A 7 -8.84 2.02 -19.58
N ALA A 8 -8.15 1.53 -18.57
CA ALA A 8 -7.80 0.12 -18.45
C ALA A 8 -8.93 -0.62 -17.74
N VAL A 9 -9.46 -1.65 -18.38
CA VAL A 9 -10.53 -2.50 -17.84
C VAL A 9 -10.01 -3.91 -17.61
N LEU A 10 -10.16 -4.41 -16.39
CA LEU A 10 -9.84 -5.79 -16.05
C LEU A 10 -11.04 -6.67 -16.39
N TYR A 11 -10.82 -7.68 -17.24
CA TYR A 11 -11.84 -8.66 -17.64
C TYR A 11 -11.71 -10.00 -16.94
N GLY A 12 -10.51 -10.31 -16.45
CA GLY A 12 -10.23 -11.56 -15.77
C GLY A 12 -8.74 -11.77 -15.56
N ARG A 13 -8.35 -13.03 -15.40
CA ARG A 13 -6.96 -13.40 -15.16
C ARG A 13 -6.07 -12.99 -16.35
N GLU A 14 -5.09 -12.13 -16.09
CA GLU A 14 -4.10 -11.64 -17.06
C GLU A 14 -4.72 -11.01 -18.32
N ASP A 15 -5.95 -10.46 -18.15
CA ASP A 15 -6.72 -9.83 -19.23
C ASP A 15 -7.12 -8.40 -18.82
N VAL A 16 -6.23 -7.45 -19.07
CA VAL A 16 -6.46 -6.01 -18.96
C VAL A 16 -6.47 -5.41 -20.36
N ARG A 17 -7.53 -4.68 -20.70
CA ARG A 17 -7.71 -4.08 -22.00
C ARG A 17 -7.79 -2.57 -21.87
N ILE A 18 -7.21 -1.87 -22.85
CA ILE A 18 -7.34 -0.42 -22.96
C ILE A 18 -8.54 -0.14 -23.86
N GLU A 19 -9.54 0.55 -23.31
CA GLU A 19 -10.83 0.78 -23.95
C GLU A 19 -11.25 2.24 -23.94
N ARG A 20 -12.19 2.58 -24.84
CA ARG A 20 -12.90 3.86 -24.84
C ARG A 20 -14.18 3.68 -24.04
N LEU A 21 -14.32 4.47 -22.98
CA LEU A 21 -15.49 4.48 -22.11
C LEU A 21 -16.10 5.89 -22.07
N PRO A 22 -17.40 6.06 -21.79
CA PRO A 22 -17.97 7.37 -21.50
C PRO A 22 -17.23 8.05 -20.32
N VAL A 23 -16.96 9.35 -20.44
CA VAL A 23 -16.51 10.14 -19.29
C VAL A 23 -17.60 10.11 -18.24
N PRO A 24 -17.31 9.74 -16.97
CA PRO A 24 -18.33 9.70 -15.93
C PRO A 24 -18.80 11.11 -15.56
N GLU A 25 -20.05 11.23 -15.14
CA GLU A 25 -20.64 12.45 -14.60
C GLU A 25 -20.69 12.41 -13.07
N ALA A 26 -20.55 13.57 -12.42
CA ALA A 26 -20.61 13.67 -10.97
C ALA A 26 -22.06 13.73 -10.45
N GLY A 27 -22.46 12.74 -9.67
CA GLY A 27 -23.71 12.75 -8.91
C GLY A 27 -23.67 13.68 -7.68
N ALA A 28 -24.75 13.71 -6.90
CA ALA A 28 -24.82 14.50 -5.68
C ALA A 28 -23.73 14.05 -4.65
N GLY A 29 -22.95 15.00 -4.16
CA GLY A 29 -21.83 14.75 -3.24
C GLY A 29 -20.56 14.18 -3.88
N GLU A 30 -20.58 13.85 -5.18
CA GLU A 30 -19.47 13.24 -5.91
C GLU A 30 -18.62 14.29 -6.64
N ILE A 31 -17.42 13.91 -7.02
CA ILE A 31 -16.59 14.66 -7.96
C ILE A 31 -16.09 13.73 -9.06
N VAL A 32 -15.76 14.27 -10.23
CA VAL A 32 -14.96 13.60 -11.24
C VAL A 32 -13.56 14.20 -11.22
N VAL A 33 -12.56 13.34 -11.12
CA VAL A 33 -11.15 13.71 -11.13
C VAL A 33 -10.55 13.35 -12.49
N ARG A 34 -9.92 14.32 -13.15
CA ARG A 34 -9.00 14.04 -14.24
C ARG A 34 -7.72 13.50 -13.62
N VAL A 35 -7.40 12.25 -13.89
CA VAL A 35 -6.22 11.57 -13.32
C VAL A 35 -4.97 12.11 -14.00
N HIS A 36 -4.00 12.52 -13.21
CA HIS A 36 -2.69 12.98 -13.67
C HIS A 36 -1.57 11.97 -13.39
N ALA A 37 -1.76 11.14 -12.38
CA ALA A 37 -0.87 10.03 -12.07
C ALA A 37 -1.63 8.93 -11.33
N ALA A 38 -1.43 7.69 -11.74
CA ALA A 38 -1.81 6.50 -11.01
C ALA A 38 -0.58 5.63 -10.78
N LEU A 39 -0.49 4.92 -9.64
CA LEU A 39 0.70 4.13 -9.32
C LEU A 39 0.43 2.63 -9.40
N THR A 40 1.44 1.89 -9.86
CA THR A 40 1.39 0.42 -9.82
C THR A 40 1.45 -0.09 -8.39
N CYS A 41 0.61 -1.08 -8.08
CA CYS A 41 0.54 -1.70 -6.76
C CYS A 41 0.74 -3.22 -6.83
N GLY A 42 1.36 -3.79 -5.78
CA GLY A 42 1.46 -5.23 -5.62
C GLY A 42 0.10 -5.93 -5.48
N THR A 43 -0.92 -5.22 -4.98
CA THR A 43 -2.30 -5.71 -4.94
C THR A 43 -2.88 -5.83 -6.35
N ASP A 44 -2.69 -4.82 -7.21
CA ASP A 44 -3.13 -4.87 -8.60
C ASP A 44 -2.45 -6.04 -9.34
N LEU A 45 -1.15 -6.26 -9.12
CA LEU A 45 -0.45 -7.40 -9.69
C LEU A 45 -1.05 -8.74 -9.21
N LYS A 46 -1.40 -8.86 -7.93
CA LYS A 46 -2.07 -10.07 -7.40
C LYS A 46 -3.44 -10.27 -8.04
N VAL A 47 -4.19 -9.18 -8.22
CA VAL A 47 -5.52 -9.19 -8.86
C VAL A 47 -5.38 -9.54 -10.34
N TYR A 48 -4.48 -8.94 -11.08
CA TYR A 48 -4.17 -9.27 -12.47
C TYR A 48 -3.88 -10.78 -12.64
N ARG A 49 -3.04 -11.36 -11.79
CA ARG A 49 -2.71 -12.79 -11.81
C ARG A 49 -3.87 -13.73 -11.45
N ARG A 50 -4.80 -13.27 -10.63
CA ARG A 50 -5.94 -14.09 -10.15
C ARG A 50 -7.22 -13.87 -10.96
N GLY A 51 -7.38 -12.68 -11.55
CA GLY A 51 -8.57 -12.23 -12.25
C GLY A 51 -9.66 -11.65 -11.36
N TYR A 52 -9.45 -11.53 -10.05
CA TYR A 52 -10.44 -10.97 -9.10
C TYR A 52 -9.81 -10.54 -7.78
N HIS A 53 -10.57 -9.76 -7.00
CA HIS A 53 -10.29 -9.51 -5.59
C HIS A 53 -11.53 -9.80 -4.74
N ALA A 54 -11.36 -10.53 -3.64
CA ALA A 54 -12.49 -11.03 -2.84
C ALA A 54 -13.39 -9.93 -2.24
N LYS A 55 -12.89 -8.70 -2.07
CA LYS A 55 -13.61 -7.58 -1.44
C LYS A 55 -13.67 -6.31 -2.29
N MET A 56 -12.67 -6.04 -3.13
CA MET A 56 -12.51 -4.72 -3.76
C MET A 56 -13.17 -4.63 -5.14
N LEU A 57 -13.16 -5.68 -5.92
CA LEU A 57 -13.62 -5.64 -7.32
C LEU A 57 -14.02 -7.00 -7.87
N THR A 58 -14.98 -6.96 -8.82
CA THR A 58 -15.40 -8.10 -9.64
C THR A 58 -15.37 -7.68 -11.10
N PRO A 59 -14.60 -8.34 -11.99
CA PRO A 59 -14.57 -8.05 -13.42
C PRO A 59 -15.91 -8.30 -14.14
N PRO A 60 -16.18 -7.60 -15.27
CA PRO A 60 -15.33 -6.54 -15.85
C PRO A 60 -15.45 -5.21 -15.10
N ILE A 61 -14.30 -4.55 -14.85
CA ILE A 61 -14.28 -3.31 -14.06
C ILE A 61 -13.07 -2.44 -14.44
N PRO A 62 -13.19 -1.08 -14.45
CA PRO A 62 -12.04 -0.20 -14.52
C PRO A 62 -11.05 -0.48 -13.39
N PHE A 63 -9.75 -0.48 -13.70
CA PHE A 63 -8.71 -1.05 -12.87
C PHE A 63 -7.82 0.02 -12.22
N GLY A 64 -7.12 -0.35 -11.10
CA GLY A 64 -6.23 0.52 -10.36
C GLY A 64 -6.90 1.26 -9.21
N HIS A 65 -6.12 1.67 -8.19
CA HIS A 65 -6.67 2.25 -6.97
C HIS A 65 -5.81 3.32 -6.28
N GLU A 66 -4.60 3.59 -6.74
CA GLU A 66 -3.72 4.65 -6.23
C GLU A 66 -3.69 5.79 -7.25
N LEU A 67 -4.24 6.97 -6.94
CA LEU A 67 -4.32 8.07 -7.90
C LEU A 67 -4.21 9.46 -7.27
N ALA A 68 -3.79 10.42 -8.10
CA ALA A 68 -3.93 11.85 -7.84
C ALA A 68 -4.22 12.59 -9.16
N GLY A 69 -4.90 13.72 -9.06
CA GLY A 69 -5.30 14.48 -10.25
C GLY A 69 -5.94 15.82 -9.92
N ALA A 70 -6.65 16.37 -10.87
CA ALA A 70 -7.37 17.62 -10.76
C ALA A 70 -8.89 17.39 -10.85
N VAL A 71 -9.67 18.09 -10.04
CA VAL A 71 -11.13 18.05 -10.11
C VAL A 71 -11.59 18.56 -11.47
N HIS A 72 -12.26 17.72 -12.23
CA HIS A 72 -12.82 18.01 -13.54
C HIS A 72 -14.27 18.48 -13.43
N GLU A 73 -15.06 17.83 -12.58
CA GLU A 73 -16.46 18.12 -12.35
C GLU A 73 -16.83 17.98 -10.88
N VAL A 74 -17.77 18.77 -10.43
CA VAL A 74 -18.27 18.80 -9.05
C VAL A 74 -19.76 18.62 -9.04
N GLY A 75 -20.23 17.58 -8.37
CA GLY A 75 -21.65 17.30 -8.19
C GLY A 75 -22.34 18.23 -7.18
N SER A 76 -23.66 18.24 -7.21
CA SER A 76 -24.45 19.07 -6.29
C SER A 76 -24.14 18.74 -4.81
N GLY A 77 -24.10 19.75 -3.95
CA GLY A 77 -23.86 19.60 -2.51
C GLY A 77 -22.38 19.47 -2.10
N VAL A 78 -21.46 19.37 -3.02
CA VAL A 78 -20.00 19.39 -2.72
C VAL A 78 -19.58 20.84 -2.47
N THR A 79 -19.07 21.12 -1.27
CA THR A 79 -18.58 22.46 -0.87
C THR A 79 -17.08 22.49 -0.60
N LYS A 80 -16.45 21.33 -0.40
CA LYS A 80 -15.02 21.21 -0.07
C LYS A 80 -14.10 21.44 -1.27
N PHE A 81 -14.57 21.17 -2.48
CA PHE A 81 -13.77 21.17 -3.70
C PHE A 81 -14.45 21.96 -4.80
N LYS A 82 -13.65 22.50 -5.71
CA LYS A 82 -14.06 23.18 -6.95
C LYS A 82 -13.27 22.62 -8.13
N VAL A 83 -13.80 22.85 -9.34
CA VAL A 83 -13.11 22.51 -10.59
C VAL A 83 -11.72 23.14 -10.61
N GLY A 84 -10.72 22.35 -10.99
CA GLY A 84 -9.31 22.73 -11.02
C GLY A 84 -8.55 22.46 -9.71
N ASP A 85 -9.20 22.15 -8.61
CA ASP A 85 -8.51 21.77 -7.37
C ASP A 85 -7.67 20.50 -7.58
N ARG A 86 -6.47 20.51 -7.07
CA ARG A 86 -5.55 19.37 -7.10
C ARG A 86 -5.88 18.45 -5.94
N VAL A 87 -6.16 17.18 -6.21
CA VAL A 87 -6.62 16.23 -5.17
C VAL A 87 -5.95 14.88 -5.27
N VAL A 88 -5.76 14.25 -4.11
CA VAL A 88 -5.54 12.81 -3.97
C VAL A 88 -6.79 12.22 -3.34
N ALA A 89 -7.37 11.20 -3.98
CA ALA A 89 -8.50 10.45 -3.45
C ALA A 89 -8.07 9.02 -3.15
N LEU A 90 -8.23 8.60 -1.91
CA LEU A 90 -7.93 7.22 -1.52
C LEU A 90 -9.06 6.30 -1.99
N ASN A 91 -8.76 5.03 -2.10
CA ASN A 91 -9.63 4.04 -2.74
C ASN A 91 -10.79 3.54 -1.87
N SER A 92 -10.97 4.04 -0.66
CA SER A 92 -12.08 3.60 0.19
C SER A 92 -12.54 4.62 1.21
N ALA A 93 -13.75 4.41 1.75
CA ALA A 93 -14.25 5.15 2.90
C ALA A 93 -15.16 4.29 3.79
N PRO A 94 -15.05 4.39 5.14
CA PRO A 94 -15.89 3.69 6.10
C PRO A 94 -17.29 4.35 6.20
N CYS A 95 -18.28 3.61 6.72
CA CYS A 95 -19.61 4.15 6.97
C CYS A 95 -19.70 5.00 8.25
N ASP A 96 -18.80 4.82 9.22
CA ASP A 96 -18.75 5.41 10.56
C ASP A 96 -19.91 5.02 11.51
N GLU A 97 -20.81 4.15 11.09
CA GLU A 97 -22.02 3.77 11.86
C GLU A 97 -22.02 2.34 12.35
N CYS A 98 -21.29 1.42 11.68
CA CYS A 98 -21.28 0.01 12.01
C CYS A 98 -20.51 -0.28 13.31
N PHE A 99 -20.61 -1.52 13.78
CA PHE A 99 -19.95 -1.98 14.99
C PHE A 99 -18.45 -1.67 15.02
N PHE A 100 -17.75 -1.94 13.93
CA PHE A 100 -16.30 -1.73 13.85
C PHE A 100 -15.94 -0.24 13.83
N CYS A 101 -16.67 0.57 13.07
CA CYS A 101 -16.44 2.01 13.02
C CYS A 101 -16.59 2.68 14.40
N LYS A 102 -17.63 2.34 15.14
CA LYS A 102 -17.87 2.86 16.50
C LYS A 102 -16.79 2.46 17.52
N ARG A 103 -15.98 1.46 17.20
CA ARG A 103 -14.84 1.00 18.00
C ARG A 103 -13.49 1.53 17.50
N GLY A 104 -13.49 2.46 16.55
CA GLY A 104 -12.25 3.00 15.95
C GLY A 104 -11.55 2.05 14.96
N GLN A 105 -12.22 0.98 14.57
CA GLN A 105 -11.71 -0.04 13.64
C GLN A 105 -12.28 0.18 12.22
N GLN A 106 -12.17 1.40 11.71
CA GLN A 106 -12.77 1.82 10.44
C GLN A 106 -12.26 1.04 9.23
N ASN A 107 -11.03 0.54 9.27
CA ASN A 107 -10.47 -0.37 8.27
C ASN A 107 -11.20 -1.72 8.18
N LEU A 108 -11.96 -2.10 9.21
CA LEU A 108 -12.78 -3.31 9.27
C LEU A 108 -14.27 -3.05 9.07
N CYS A 109 -14.64 -1.87 8.58
CA CYS A 109 -16.02 -1.47 8.36
C CYS A 109 -16.83 -2.54 7.60
N ASP A 110 -18.04 -2.88 8.10
CA ASP A 110 -18.94 -3.85 7.44
C ASP A 110 -19.40 -3.38 6.05
N ASP A 111 -19.53 -2.05 5.87
CA ASP A 111 -19.88 -1.37 4.61
C ASP A 111 -18.71 -0.50 4.14
N LEU A 112 -17.52 -1.10 4.02
CA LEU A 112 -16.35 -0.39 3.49
C LEU A 112 -16.54 -0.19 1.98
N LEU A 113 -16.77 1.08 1.60
CA LEU A 113 -16.94 1.45 0.20
C LEU A 113 -15.57 1.48 -0.49
N PHE A 114 -15.38 0.67 -1.53
CA PHE A 114 -14.21 0.71 -2.39
C PHE A 114 -14.47 1.45 -3.70
N ASN A 115 -13.45 2.10 -4.24
CA ASN A 115 -13.43 2.73 -5.56
C ASN A 115 -12.20 2.27 -6.35
N ASN A 116 -12.43 1.86 -7.60
CA ASN A 116 -11.40 1.40 -8.53
C ASN A 116 -11.53 2.15 -9.85
N GLY A 117 -10.49 2.13 -10.68
CA GLY A 117 -10.47 2.79 -11.99
C GLY A 117 -9.40 3.87 -12.09
N ALA A 118 -8.37 3.82 -11.23
CA ALA A 118 -7.27 4.79 -11.25
C ALA A 118 -6.50 4.80 -12.58
N TYR A 119 -6.45 3.68 -13.31
CA TYR A 119 -5.82 3.61 -14.62
C TYR A 119 -6.80 4.04 -15.72
N ALA A 120 -7.21 5.32 -15.68
CA ALA A 120 -8.12 5.95 -16.62
C ALA A 120 -7.86 7.46 -16.69
N GLU A 121 -8.28 8.12 -17.77
CA GLU A 121 -8.16 9.59 -17.90
C GLU A 121 -9.04 10.32 -16.86
N PHE A 122 -10.20 9.75 -16.52
CA PHE A 122 -11.12 10.32 -15.53
C PHE A 122 -11.66 9.24 -14.60
N LEU A 123 -11.84 9.61 -13.32
CA LEU A 123 -12.46 8.74 -12.33
C LEU A 123 -13.50 9.50 -11.52
N ARG A 124 -14.70 8.95 -11.41
CA ARG A 124 -15.71 9.42 -10.48
C ARG A 124 -15.37 8.97 -9.07
N ILE A 125 -15.33 9.91 -8.14
CA ILE A 125 -15.08 9.67 -6.72
C ILE A 125 -16.41 9.71 -5.98
N PRO A 126 -16.85 8.61 -5.36
CA PRO A 126 -18.10 8.53 -4.62
C PRO A 126 -18.15 9.52 -3.45
N ALA A 127 -19.34 10.03 -3.14
CA ALA A 127 -19.60 11.07 -2.12
C ALA A 127 -18.93 10.78 -0.77
N ARG A 128 -19.00 9.53 -0.29
CA ARG A 128 -18.38 9.13 0.98
C ARG A 128 -16.84 9.26 0.95
N ILE A 129 -16.21 8.97 -0.17
CA ILE A 129 -14.76 9.14 -0.34
C ILE A 129 -14.41 10.62 -0.49
N VAL A 130 -15.23 11.40 -1.22
CA VAL A 130 -15.09 12.87 -1.31
C VAL A 130 -15.09 13.49 0.07
N GLU A 131 -16.01 13.08 0.93
CA GLU A 131 -16.12 13.60 2.28
C GLU A 131 -14.95 13.22 3.19
N LYS A 132 -14.54 11.95 3.20
CA LYS A 132 -13.69 11.37 4.24
C LYS A 132 -12.23 11.18 3.82
N ASN A 133 -11.98 10.84 2.55
CA ASN A 133 -10.68 10.38 2.06
C ASN A 133 -10.23 11.05 0.76
N THR A 134 -10.70 12.27 0.48
CA THR A 134 -10.16 13.14 -0.56
C THR A 134 -9.48 14.35 0.07
N LEU A 135 -8.22 14.61 -0.31
CA LEU A 135 -7.37 15.63 0.28
C LEU A 135 -6.86 16.59 -0.80
N LEU A 136 -6.79 17.88 -0.46
CA LEU A 136 -6.23 18.91 -1.34
C LEU A 136 -4.70 18.76 -1.41
N ILE A 137 -4.16 18.73 -2.63
CA ILE A 137 -2.72 18.71 -2.87
C ILE A 137 -2.22 20.15 -2.96
N PRO A 138 -1.24 20.57 -2.14
CA PRO A 138 -0.68 21.90 -2.21
C PRO A 138 0.01 22.16 -3.54
N GLU A 139 0.11 23.43 -3.91
CA GLU A 139 0.87 23.84 -5.07
C GLU A 139 2.33 23.37 -4.95
N GLY A 140 2.92 22.89 -6.06
CA GLY A 140 4.29 22.41 -6.09
C GLY A 140 4.49 20.93 -5.69
N LEU A 141 3.55 20.27 -5.01
CA LEU A 141 3.65 18.83 -4.75
C LEU A 141 3.25 18.04 -6.02
N PRO A 142 4.13 17.19 -6.62
CA PRO A 142 3.79 16.38 -7.77
C PRO A 142 2.62 15.43 -7.52
N PHE A 143 1.76 15.19 -8.53
CA PHE A 143 0.62 14.27 -8.41
C PHE A 143 1.07 12.84 -8.09
N GLU A 144 2.13 12.36 -8.71
CA GLU A 144 2.68 11.04 -8.45
C GLU A 144 3.18 10.87 -7.01
N HIS A 145 3.73 11.94 -6.39
CA HIS A 145 4.08 11.93 -4.98
C HIS A 145 2.83 11.85 -4.09
N ALA A 146 1.81 12.64 -4.40
CA ALA A 146 0.54 12.62 -3.66
C ALA A 146 -0.17 11.26 -3.76
N ALA A 147 -0.09 10.57 -4.91
CA ALA A 147 -0.68 9.26 -5.10
C ALA A 147 -0.10 8.17 -4.18
N LEU A 148 1.11 8.38 -3.62
CA LEU A 148 1.69 7.50 -2.60
C LEU A 148 0.92 7.52 -1.27
N THR A 149 -0.03 8.44 -1.08
CA THR A 149 -0.79 8.57 0.17
C THR A 149 -1.55 7.29 0.51
N GLU A 150 -2.14 6.62 -0.48
CA GLU A 150 -2.93 5.40 -0.25
C GLU A 150 -2.07 4.27 0.35
N PRO A 151 -0.99 3.79 -0.30
CA PRO A 151 -0.19 2.72 0.25
C PRO A 151 0.55 3.14 1.54
N LEU A 152 0.96 4.40 1.65
CA LEU A 152 1.58 4.92 2.86
C LEU A 152 0.61 4.94 4.04
N ALA A 153 -0.67 5.24 3.82
CA ALA A 153 -1.69 5.19 4.87
C ALA A 153 -1.88 3.78 5.45
N CYS A 154 -1.75 2.75 4.60
CA CYS A 154 -1.75 1.37 5.04
C CYS A 154 -0.53 1.04 5.92
N VAL A 155 0.65 1.53 5.52
CA VAL A 155 1.90 1.36 6.29
C VAL A 155 1.84 2.07 7.63
N VAL A 156 1.33 3.30 7.66
CA VAL A 156 1.15 4.07 8.91
C VAL A 156 0.24 3.31 9.87
N LEU A 157 -0.92 2.79 9.39
CA LEU A 157 -1.78 1.95 10.23
C LEU A 157 -1.04 0.72 10.76
N GLY A 158 -0.34 -0.01 9.88
CA GLY A 158 0.39 -1.21 10.26
C GLY A 158 1.45 -0.95 11.34
N LEU A 159 2.19 0.16 11.24
CA LEU A 159 3.18 0.52 12.23
C LEU A 159 2.56 0.91 13.57
N GLU A 160 1.48 1.71 13.57
CA GLU A 160 0.74 2.07 14.78
C GLU A 160 0.14 0.86 15.49
N GLU A 161 -0.47 -0.06 14.74
CA GLU A 161 -1.03 -1.30 15.29
C GLU A 161 0.05 -2.25 15.85
N SER A 162 1.30 -2.11 15.39
CA SER A 162 2.45 -2.86 15.93
C SER A 162 2.93 -2.33 17.27
N LYS A 163 2.46 -1.15 17.71
CA LYS A 163 2.81 -0.48 18.98
C LYS A 163 4.33 -0.26 19.15
N ALA A 164 5.05 -0.18 18.03
CA ALA A 164 6.49 0.08 18.02
C ALA A 164 6.80 1.46 18.60
N GLN A 165 7.90 1.57 19.36
CA GLN A 165 8.32 2.78 20.05
C GLN A 165 9.67 3.29 19.51
N PRO A 166 9.95 4.60 19.61
CA PRO A 166 11.29 5.10 19.31
C PRO A 166 12.36 4.35 20.11
N GLY A 167 13.43 3.92 19.44
CA GLY A 167 14.51 3.12 20.00
C GLY A 167 14.32 1.61 19.87
N ASP A 168 13.13 1.12 19.49
CA ASP A 168 12.90 -0.31 19.28
C ASP A 168 13.75 -0.85 18.12
N GLN A 169 14.17 -2.11 18.23
CA GLN A 169 14.73 -2.90 17.12
C GLN A 169 13.58 -3.45 16.29
N LEU A 170 13.51 -3.07 15.03
CA LEU A 170 12.43 -3.49 14.14
C LEU A 170 13.01 -4.21 12.91
N VAL A 171 12.51 -5.42 12.63
CA VAL A 171 12.84 -6.11 11.38
C VAL A 171 11.70 -6.00 10.38
N VAL A 172 12.04 -5.68 9.12
CA VAL A 172 11.11 -5.75 7.99
C VAL A 172 11.54 -6.90 7.08
N ILE A 173 10.66 -7.89 6.93
CA ILE A 173 10.88 -9.02 6.03
C ILE A 173 10.27 -8.69 4.68
N GLY A 174 11.13 -8.47 3.67
CA GLY A 174 10.76 -8.10 2.31
C GLY A 174 11.05 -6.63 1.98
N ALA A 175 11.73 -6.41 0.86
CA ALA A 175 12.09 -5.09 0.31
C ALA A 175 11.33 -4.80 -1.00
N GLY A 176 10.03 -5.10 -1.02
CA GLY A 176 9.09 -4.54 -2.00
C GLY A 176 8.64 -3.13 -1.59
N PRO A 177 7.79 -2.45 -2.40
CA PRO A 177 7.36 -1.06 -2.12
C PRO A 177 6.83 -0.86 -0.70
N ILE A 178 5.99 -1.76 -0.21
CA ILE A 178 5.42 -1.71 1.15
C ILE A 178 6.51 -1.91 2.22
N GLY A 179 7.39 -2.90 2.05
CA GLY A 179 8.48 -3.13 3.01
C GLY A 179 9.43 -1.93 3.10
N LEU A 180 9.77 -1.32 1.96
CA LEU A 180 10.58 -0.10 1.90
C LEU A 180 9.87 1.08 2.60
N MET A 181 8.54 1.21 2.45
CA MET A 181 7.76 2.22 3.18
C MET A 181 7.78 1.96 4.69
N PHE A 182 7.66 0.71 5.16
CA PHE A 182 7.81 0.38 6.58
C PHE A 182 9.19 0.74 7.12
N MET A 183 10.26 0.39 6.40
CA MET A 183 11.63 0.77 6.78
C MET A 183 11.76 2.29 6.94
N HIS A 184 11.23 3.04 5.97
CA HIS A 184 11.33 4.48 5.95
C HIS A 184 10.54 5.12 7.08
N VAL A 185 9.25 4.75 7.28
CA VAL A 185 8.42 5.33 8.34
C VAL A 185 8.92 4.92 9.72
N ALA A 186 9.36 3.67 9.91
CA ALA A 186 9.96 3.22 11.16
C ALA A 186 11.22 4.02 11.50
N ARG A 187 12.08 4.29 10.51
CA ARG A 187 13.28 5.12 10.70
C ARG A 187 12.93 6.57 11.05
N LEU A 188 11.95 7.17 10.37
CA LEU A 188 11.45 8.50 10.71
C LEU A 188 10.88 8.59 12.13
N ALA A 189 10.30 7.49 12.61
CA ALA A 189 9.77 7.37 13.96
C ALA A 189 10.85 7.01 15.01
N GLY A 190 12.14 6.96 14.63
CA GLY A 190 13.25 6.76 15.56
C GLY A 190 13.57 5.33 15.93
N MET A 191 13.14 4.35 15.15
CA MET A 191 13.43 2.94 15.36
C MET A 191 14.74 2.52 14.67
N HIS A 192 15.34 1.45 15.15
CA HIS A 192 16.49 0.78 14.52
C HIS A 192 16.02 -0.32 13.57
N VAL A 193 16.24 -0.13 12.27
CA VAL A 193 15.64 -0.98 11.24
C VAL A 193 16.63 -1.99 10.68
N ILE A 194 16.26 -3.27 10.74
CA ILE A 194 16.90 -4.40 10.07
C ILE A 194 16.02 -4.83 8.89
N ALA A 195 16.60 -5.00 7.70
CA ALA A 195 15.87 -5.50 6.53
C ALA A 195 16.26 -6.93 6.20
N VAL A 196 15.28 -7.82 6.01
CA VAL A 196 15.52 -9.13 5.39
C VAL A 196 15.14 -9.05 3.92
N VAL A 197 16.14 -9.21 3.04
CA VAL A 197 16.01 -9.04 1.59
C VAL A 197 16.33 -10.36 0.86
N LYS A 198 15.67 -10.59 -0.27
CA LYS A 198 15.86 -11.83 -1.06
C LYS A 198 17.09 -11.77 -1.98
N ARG A 199 17.43 -10.59 -2.46
CA ARG A 199 18.47 -10.39 -3.48
C ARG A 199 19.39 -9.24 -3.09
N GLU A 200 20.65 -9.31 -3.49
CA GLU A 200 21.66 -8.30 -3.21
C GLU A 200 21.29 -6.92 -3.77
N GLU A 201 20.65 -6.88 -4.94
CA GLU A 201 20.20 -5.61 -5.56
C GLU A 201 19.20 -4.84 -4.69
N GLN A 202 18.51 -5.52 -3.78
CA GLN A 202 17.57 -4.89 -2.84
C GLN A 202 18.26 -4.18 -1.67
N ILE A 203 19.54 -4.48 -1.41
CA ILE A 203 20.30 -3.91 -0.28
C ILE A 203 20.42 -2.39 -0.42
N ALA A 204 20.73 -1.90 -1.62
CA ALA A 204 20.88 -0.46 -1.87
C ALA A 204 19.57 0.28 -1.59
N ALA A 205 18.44 -0.26 -2.08
CA ALA A 205 17.13 0.32 -1.83
C ALA A 205 16.78 0.28 -0.32
N ALA A 206 16.96 -0.86 0.35
CA ALA A 206 16.70 -0.97 1.79
C ALA A 206 17.48 0.08 2.61
N ARG A 207 18.76 0.29 2.28
CA ARG A 207 19.60 1.31 2.91
C ARG A 207 19.10 2.72 2.65
N THR A 208 18.71 3.04 1.42
CA THR A 208 18.14 4.36 1.04
C THR A 208 16.90 4.70 1.85
N PHE A 209 16.09 3.68 2.15
CA PHE A 209 14.85 3.83 2.91
C PHE A 209 15.01 3.56 4.41
N GLY A 210 16.24 3.57 4.93
CA GLY A 210 16.50 3.67 6.37
C GLY A 210 16.84 2.38 7.09
N ALA A 211 16.99 1.24 6.38
CA ALA A 211 17.55 0.06 7.01
C ALA A 211 19.02 0.30 7.39
N GLU A 212 19.35 0.11 8.65
CA GLU A 212 20.71 0.23 9.18
C GLU A 212 21.51 -1.06 8.92
N GLN A 213 20.82 -2.17 8.96
CA GLN A 213 21.41 -3.49 8.73
C GLN A 213 20.55 -4.32 7.79
N MET A 214 21.18 -5.13 6.98
CA MET A 214 20.53 -5.98 5.98
C MET A 214 20.99 -7.42 6.11
N VAL A 215 20.03 -8.34 6.02
CA VAL A 215 20.24 -9.78 6.04
C VAL A 215 19.71 -10.37 4.73
N LEU A 216 20.52 -11.15 4.03
CA LEU A 216 20.03 -11.94 2.91
C LEU A 216 19.19 -13.12 3.42
N SER A 217 18.07 -13.39 2.75
CA SER A 217 17.17 -14.50 3.13
C SER A 217 17.75 -15.88 2.79
N ALA A 218 18.89 -15.94 2.14
CA ALA A 218 19.64 -17.18 1.91
C ALA A 218 20.33 -17.63 3.21
N GLY A 219 20.33 -18.93 3.47
CA GLY A 219 20.89 -19.49 4.71
C GLY A 219 19.91 -19.44 5.89
N ASP A 220 20.37 -18.99 7.05
CA ASP A 220 19.56 -18.85 8.26
C ASP A 220 19.33 -17.37 8.60
N PRO A 221 18.28 -16.73 8.04
CA PRO A 221 17.99 -15.34 8.31
C PRO A 221 17.51 -15.10 9.75
N ILE A 222 16.99 -16.12 10.44
CA ILE A 222 16.54 -16.00 11.83
C ILE A 222 17.76 -15.80 12.73
N ALA A 223 18.72 -16.71 12.65
CA ALA A 223 19.96 -16.59 13.43
C ALA A 223 20.71 -15.29 13.11
N ALA A 224 20.79 -14.91 11.82
CA ALA A 224 21.44 -13.70 11.39
C ALA A 224 20.78 -12.43 11.96
N VAL A 225 19.44 -12.31 11.90
CA VAL A 225 18.72 -11.17 12.53
C VAL A 225 18.90 -11.14 14.04
N ARG A 226 18.79 -12.28 14.71
CA ARG A 226 18.99 -12.35 16.16
C ARG A 226 20.40 -11.92 16.57
N ALA A 227 21.42 -12.33 15.83
CA ALA A 227 22.81 -11.94 16.09
C ALA A 227 23.06 -10.42 15.99
N LEU A 228 22.20 -9.68 15.28
CA LEU A 228 22.25 -8.23 15.15
C LEU A 228 21.58 -7.49 16.32
N THR A 229 20.93 -8.23 17.23
CA THR A 229 20.22 -7.64 18.38
C THR A 229 21.04 -7.82 19.68
N PRO A 230 20.86 -6.95 20.70
CA PRO A 230 21.54 -7.11 21.97
C PRO A 230 21.38 -8.52 22.55
N ASP A 231 22.47 -9.17 22.89
CA ASP A 231 22.55 -10.54 23.46
C ASP A 231 21.85 -11.62 22.61
N GLY A 232 21.64 -11.37 21.31
CA GLY A 232 20.97 -12.32 20.41
C GLY A 232 19.48 -12.57 20.75
N ARG A 233 18.85 -11.68 21.52
CA ARG A 233 17.49 -11.91 22.07
C ARG A 233 16.37 -11.83 21.02
N GLY A 234 16.61 -11.20 19.89
CA GLY A 234 15.63 -10.91 18.82
C GLY A 234 15.13 -9.48 18.87
N VAL A 235 14.34 -9.10 17.87
CA VAL A 235 13.82 -7.74 17.70
C VAL A 235 12.57 -7.50 18.56
N ASP A 236 12.25 -6.21 18.81
CA ASP A 236 11.02 -5.79 19.49
C ASP A 236 9.81 -6.01 18.61
N VAL A 237 9.94 -5.67 17.33
CA VAL A 237 8.85 -5.75 16.35
C VAL A 237 9.34 -6.41 15.05
N ALA A 238 8.55 -7.35 14.52
CA ALA A 238 8.75 -7.92 13.19
C ALA A 238 7.57 -7.57 12.27
N ILE A 239 7.87 -6.93 11.12
CA ILE A 239 6.90 -6.64 10.06
C ILE A 239 7.11 -7.65 8.93
N GLU A 240 6.11 -8.47 8.66
CA GLU A 240 6.13 -9.40 7.53
C GLU A 240 5.42 -8.74 6.32
N ALA A 241 6.15 -8.52 5.21
CA ALA A 241 5.68 -7.84 4.02
C ALA A 241 5.88 -8.66 2.71
N VAL A 242 5.98 -9.99 2.79
CA VAL A 242 6.19 -10.91 1.65
C VAL A 242 4.96 -11.75 1.34
N ALA A 243 4.25 -12.22 2.39
CA ALA A 243 3.04 -13.04 2.29
C ALA A 243 3.30 -14.53 1.95
N THR A 244 4.27 -15.17 2.59
CA THR A 244 4.48 -16.62 2.47
C THR A 244 4.43 -17.31 3.85
N PRO A 245 4.04 -18.60 3.93
CA PRO A 245 4.08 -19.34 5.20
C PRO A 245 5.45 -19.28 5.88
N MET A 246 6.51 -19.44 5.12
CA MET A 246 7.88 -19.42 5.61
C MET A 246 8.26 -18.07 6.24
N THR A 247 7.93 -16.95 5.58
CA THR A 247 8.24 -15.61 6.12
C THR A 247 7.38 -15.25 7.32
N TRP A 248 6.16 -15.80 7.43
CA TRP A 248 5.33 -15.71 8.62
C TRP A 248 6.00 -16.43 9.81
N GLN A 249 6.50 -17.65 9.60
CA GLN A 249 7.25 -18.38 10.63
C GLN A 249 8.53 -17.62 11.04
N TRP A 250 9.29 -17.11 10.06
CA TRP A 250 10.48 -16.31 10.37
C TRP A 250 10.17 -15.10 11.25
N ALA A 251 9.09 -14.38 10.97
CA ALA A 251 8.70 -13.22 11.75
C ALA A 251 8.48 -13.57 13.23
N VAL A 252 7.83 -14.72 13.50
CA VAL A 252 7.61 -15.22 14.87
C VAL A 252 8.94 -15.62 15.54
N GLU A 253 9.86 -16.24 14.78
CA GLU A 253 11.15 -16.68 15.30
C GLU A 253 12.14 -15.54 15.55
N MET A 254 12.01 -14.42 14.86
CA MET A 254 12.91 -13.26 14.97
C MET A 254 12.62 -12.36 16.17
N VAL A 255 11.38 -12.34 16.68
CA VAL A 255 11.04 -11.46 17.82
C VAL A 255 11.58 -12.00 19.16
N ARG A 256 11.88 -11.08 20.07
CA ARG A 256 12.22 -11.39 21.47
C ARG A 256 10.99 -11.82 22.28
N LYS A 257 11.21 -12.23 23.53
CA LYS A 257 10.12 -12.37 24.52
C LYS A 257 9.41 -11.03 24.70
N GLY A 258 8.06 -11.06 24.73
CA GLY A 258 7.21 -9.89 24.80
C GLY A 258 7.19 -9.07 23.49
N GLY A 259 7.76 -9.57 22.40
CA GLY A 259 7.79 -8.88 21.10
C GLY A 259 6.47 -8.98 20.34
N THR A 260 6.34 -8.14 19.30
CA THR A 260 5.15 -8.08 18.45
C THR A 260 5.50 -8.47 17.01
N VAL A 261 4.67 -9.30 16.41
CA VAL A 261 4.71 -9.62 14.98
C VAL A 261 3.51 -8.97 14.30
N ASN A 262 3.74 -8.22 13.23
CA ASN A 262 2.68 -7.75 12.36
C ASN A 262 2.76 -8.45 10.99
N PHE A 263 1.77 -9.27 10.71
CA PHE A 263 1.56 -9.93 9.43
C PHE A 263 0.83 -8.98 8.48
N PHE A 264 1.59 -8.12 7.82
CA PHE A 264 1.05 -7.18 6.84
C PHE A 264 0.86 -7.82 5.46
N GLY A 265 1.76 -8.73 5.10
CA GLY A 265 1.65 -9.51 3.87
C GLY A 265 0.49 -10.52 3.92
N GLY A 266 -0.56 -10.30 3.11
CA GLY A 266 -1.69 -11.23 2.98
C GLY A 266 -1.38 -12.40 2.03
N PRO A 267 -1.23 -13.65 2.51
CA PRO A 267 -1.07 -14.83 1.66
C PRO A 267 -2.36 -15.18 0.90
N PRO A 268 -2.30 -16.08 -0.10
CA PRO A 268 -3.50 -16.56 -0.80
C PRO A 268 -4.53 -17.14 0.15
N SER A 269 -5.83 -16.99 -0.21
CA SER A 269 -6.92 -17.60 0.57
C SER A 269 -6.73 -19.12 0.72
N GLY A 270 -7.01 -19.64 1.91
CA GLY A 270 -6.83 -21.04 2.25
C GLY A 270 -5.41 -21.43 2.70
N THR A 271 -4.44 -20.50 2.64
CA THR A 271 -3.09 -20.74 3.19
C THR A 271 -3.17 -20.95 4.70
N LYS A 272 -2.46 -21.98 5.19
CA LYS A 272 -2.30 -22.26 6.61
C LYS A 272 -0.83 -22.15 6.99
N VAL A 273 -0.56 -21.68 8.20
CA VAL A 273 0.78 -21.55 8.76
C VAL A 273 0.82 -22.27 10.10
N GLU A 274 1.78 -23.16 10.25
CA GLU A 274 2.04 -23.86 11.49
C GLU A 274 2.93 -22.98 12.39
N LEU A 275 2.53 -22.78 13.64
CA LEU A 275 3.26 -21.97 14.63
C LEU A 275 3.47 -22.78 15.91
N ASP A 276 4.67 -22.64 16.51
CA ASP A 276 4.99 -23.26 17.78
C ASP A 276 4.24 -22.57 18.93
N THR A 277 3.25 -23.28 19.49
CA THR A 277 2.42 -22.76 20.60
C THR A 277 3.19 -22.58 21.89
N ASN A 278 4.22 -23.41 22.14
CA ASN A 278 5.11 -23.25 23.30
C ASN A 278 5.88 -21.93 23.24
N ARG A 279 6.42 -21.62 22.03
CA ARG A 279 7.09 -20.34 21.78
C ARG A 279 6.15 -19.15 22.00
N LEU A 280 4.95 -19.20 21.45
CA LEU A 280 3.98 -18.10 21.56
C LEU A 280 3.60 -17.87 23.03
N HIS A 281 3.23 -18.94 23.75
CA HIS A 281 2.70 -18.84 25.10
C HIS A 281 3.78 -18.44 26.13
N TYR A 282 4.89 -19.16 26.17
CA TYR A 282 5.91 -18.92 27.22
C TYR A 282 6.84 -17.75 26.93
N ASN A 283 6.79 -17.18 25.73
CA ASN A 283 7.51 -15.94 25.43
C ASN A 283 6.58 -14.72 25.30
N ASP A 284 5.28 -14.86 25.58
CA ASP A 284 4.30 -13.75 25.59
C ASP A 284 4.33 -12.95 24.26
N ILE A 285 4.35 -13.65 23.12
CA ILE A 285 4.46 -13.03 21.79
C ILE A 285 3.10 -12.54 21.33
N THR A 286 3.02 -11.27 20.93
CA THR A 286 1.82 -10.70 20.31
C THR A 286 1.84 -10.95 18.82
N LEU A 287 0.75 -11.55 18.27
CA LEU A 287 0.52 -11.69 16.85
C LEU A 287 -0.60 -10.73 16.41
N LYS A 288 -0.30 -9.91 15.41
CA LYS A 288 -1.24 -8.96 14.82
C LYS A 288 -1.22 -9.11 13.30
N ALA A 289 -2.35 -8.94 12.66
CA ALA A 289 -2.44 -8.71 11.21
C ALA A 289 -3.09 -7.36 10.97
N SER A 290 -2.51 -6.55 10.10
CA SER A 290 -3.06 -5.25 9.71
C SER A 290 -3.63 -5.31 8.32
N PHE A 291 -4.76 -4.67 8.13
CA PHE A 291 -5.48 -4.64 6.85
C PHE A 291 -5.89 -3.21 6.53
N HIS A 292 -5.52 -2.75 5.31
CA HIS A 292 -6.01 -1.51 4.73
C HIS A 292 -5.57 -0.25 5.48
N HIS A 293 -6.35 0.83 5.42
CA HIS A 293 -6.12 2.13 6.06
C HIS A 293 -7.39 2.69 6.70
N THR A 294 -7.24 3.80 7.42
CA THR A 294 -8.36 4.61 7.96
C THR A 294 -8.25 6.05 7.47
N PRO A 295 -9.32 6.86 7.56
CA PRO A 295 -9.23 8.30 7.25
C PRO A 295 -8.19 9.04 8.11
N ALA A 296 -7.96 8.58 9.34
CA ALA A 296 -6.95 9.17 10.22
C ALA A 296 -5.52 8.86 9.71
N THR A 297 -5.24 7.61 9.35
CA THR A 297 -3.92 7.24 8.82
C THR A 297 -3.67 7.81 7.42
N ALA A 298 -4.73 8.01 6.62
CA ALA A 298 -4.66 8.72 5.34
C ALA A 298 -4.13 10.15 5.50
N ARG A 299 -4.69 10.89 6.46
CA ARG A 299 -4.22 12.26 6.76
C ARG A 299 -2.76 12.27 7.25
N ARG A 300 -2.38 11.38 8.18
CA ARG A 300 -1.00 11.28 8.67
C ARG A 300 0.00 10.93 7.56
N ALA A 301 -0.37 9.99 6.69
CA ALA A 301 0.44 9.65 5.52
C ALA A 301 0.65 10.86 4.59
N PHE A 302 -0.42 11.60 4.33
CA PHE A 302 -0.35 12.78 3.50
C PHE A 302 0.48 13.90 4.15
N GLU A 303 0.39 14.11 5.46
CA GLU A 303 1.23 15.03 6.22
C GLU A 303 2.72 14.67 6.11
N LEU A 304 3.09 13.40 6.16
CA LEU A 304 4.47 12.95 5.94
C LEU A 304 4.97 13.30 4.52
N ILE A 305 4.11 13.17 3.51
CA ILE A 305 4.41 13.54 2.13
C ILE A 305 4.55 15.07 2.01
N GLN A 306 3.60 15.83 2.55
CA GLN A 306 3.59 17.30 2.48
C GLN A 306 4.77 17.94 3.20
N SER A 307 5.20 17.38 4.32
CA SER A 307 6.34 17.89 5.08
C SER A 307 7.69 17.69 4.38
N GLY A 308 7.73 16.88 3.31
CA GLY A 308 8.98 16.49 2.65
C GLY A 308 9.83 15.48 3.43
N SER A 309 9.35 15.00 4.60
CA SER A 309 10.05 14.00 5.39
C SER A 309 10.05 12.63 4.70
N PHE A 310 9.00 12.34 3.94
CA PHE A 310 8.89 11.11 3.17
C PHE A 310 9.52 11.27 1.78
N LYS A 311 10.50 10.44 1.44
CA LYS A 311 11.29 10.50 0.19
C LYS A 311 10.49 10.00 -1.02
N CYS A 312 9.44 10.72 -1.42
CA CYS A 312 8.51 10.29 -2.48
C CYS A 312 9.20 9.96 -3.80
N ARG A 313 10.16 10.80 -4.21
CA ARG A 313 10.86 10.65 -5.49
C ARG A 313 11.55 9.30 -5.64
N GLU A 314 12.11 8.78 -4.57
CA GLU A 314 12.85 7.51 -4.56
C GLU A 314 11.94 6.29 -4.73
N TYR A 315 10.63 6.44 -4.52
CA TYR A 315 9.65 5.37 -4.78
C TYR A 315 9.19 5.32 -6.23
N ILE A 316 9.15 6.47 -6.93
CA ILE A 316 8.68 6.57 -8.32
C ILE A 316 9.89 6.39 -9.24
N THR A 317 10.18 5.15 -9.60
CA THR A 317 11.36 4.78 -10.37
C THR A 317 11.10 4.52 -11.85
N GLY A 318 9.80 4.45 -12.23
CA GLY A 318 9.36 4.30 -13.61
C GLY A 318 8.19 5.22 -13.95
N HIS A 319 8.09 5.60 -15.23
CA HIS A 319 6.97 6.32 -15.80
C HIS A 319 6.56 5.64 -17.11
N ALA A 320 5.27 5.54 -17.35
CA ALA A 320 4.76 4.93 -18.56
C ALA A 320 3.37 5.48 -18.94
N PRO A 321 3.01 5.48 -20.22
CA PRO A 321 1.65 5.77 -20.64
C PRO A 321 0.70 4.63 -20.26
N LEU A 322 -0.59 4.94 -20.18
CA LEU A 322 -1.64 3.97 -19.88
C LEU A 322 -1.64 2.77 -20.84
N SER A 323 -1.30 2.98 -22.12
CA SER A 323 -1.21 1.94 -23.14
C SER A 323 -0.27 0.78 -22.78
N ASP A 324 0.73 1.04 -21.94
CA ASP A 324 1.77 0.07 -21.60
C ASP A 324 1.44 -0.78 -20.34
N LEU A 325 0.28 -0.55 -19.74
CA LEU A 325 -0.07 -1.12 -18.43
C LEU A 325 0.03 -2.67 -18.40
N ASP A 326 -0.51 -3.35 -19.40
CA ASP A 326 -0.44 -4.82 -19.47
C ASP A 326 1.01 -5.30 -19.55
N SER A 327 1.83 -4.67 -20.38
CA SER A 327 3.25 -4.99 -20.50
C SER A 327 4.02 -4.77 -19.18
N ILE A 328 3.62 -3.75 -18.40
CA ILE A 328 4.20 -3.46 -17.09
C ILE A 328 3.86 -4.57 -16.10
N PHE A 329 2.60 -5.00 -16.03
CA PHE A 329 2.20 -6.11 -15.16
C PHE A 329 2.91 -7.41 -15.54
N ARG A 330 3.08 -7.71 -16.82
CA ARG A 330 3.88 -8.85 -17.28
C ARG A 330 5.34 -8.76 -16.81
N ARG A 331 5.99 -7.60 -16.99
CA ARG A 331 7.36 -7.38 -16.46
C ARG A 331 7.42 -7.50 -14.92
N MET A 332 6.40 -7.01 -14.21
CA MET A 332 6.34 -7.16 -12.75
C MET A 332 6.18 -8.62 -12.30
N MET A 333 5.54 -9.47 -13.09
CA MET A 333 5.48 -10.92 -12.83
C MET A 333 6.85 -11.59 -13.00
N ASP A 334 7.63 -11.15 -13.97
CA ASP A 334 8.94 -11.74 -14.31
C ASP A 334 10.09 -11.30 -13.39
N ARG A 335 9.80 -10.52 -12.34
CA ARG A 335 10.80 -10.06 -11.34
C ARG A 335 11.68 -11.19 -10.77
N THR A 336 11.24 -12.44 -10.84
CA THR A 336 12.03 -13.61 -10.46
C THR A 336 13.14 -13.94 -11.47
N ASN A 337 13.02 -13.43 -12.71
CA ASN A 337 13.92 -13.74 -13.84
C ASN A 337 14.62 -12.49 -14.42
N GLY A 338 14.81 -11.44 -13.62
CA GLY A 338 15.45 -10.20 -14.07
C GLY A 338 14.50 -9.15 -14.68
N GLY A 339 13.19 -9.28 -14.45
CA GLY A 339 12.18 -8.26 -14.82
C GLY A 339 12.34 -6.95 -14.05
N SER A 340 11.44 -5.98 -14.32
CA SER A 340 11.51 -4.58 -13.86
C SER A 340 12.08 -4.41 -12.46
N SER A 341 13.13 -3.59 -12.33
CA SER A 341 13.71 -3.14 -11.07
C SER A 341 12.89 -2.02 -10.41
N ASP A 342 11.83 -1.54 -11.07
CA ASP A 342 11.04 -0.42 -10.55
C ASP A 342 10.39 -0.74 -9.21
N ILE A 343 10.49 0.21 -8.28
CA ILE A 343 9.77 0.16 -7.00
C ILE A 343 8.29 0.40 -7.27
N LYS A 344 7.98 1.57 -7.88
CA LYS A 344 6.64 1.89 -8.41
C LYS A 344 6.79 2.57 -9.76
N THR A 345 5.87 2.28 -10.67
CA THR A 345 5.75 2.97 -11.96
C THR A 345 4.54 3.90 -11.89
N ALA A 346 4.75 5.18 -12.20
CA ALA A 346 3.66 6.12 -12.41
C ALA A 346 3.09 5.92 -13.82
N ILE A 347 1.80 5.60 -13.86
CA ILE A 347 1.01 5.50 -15.10
C ILE A 347 0.38 6.86 -15.34
N ILE A 348 0.65 7.40 -16.52
CA ILE A 348 0.13 8.70 -16.97
C ILE A 348 -0.96 8.40 -17.99
N PRO A 349 -2.23 8.62 -17.68
CA PRO A 349 -3.35 8.38 -18.58
C PRO A 349 -3.43 9.34 -19.77
#